data_f7f3695c80cd444772ff00ac294d44ba
#
_entry.id   f7f3695c80cd444772ff00ac294d44ba
#
_cell.length_a   1.000
_cell.length_b   1.000
_cell.length_c   1.000
_cell.angle_alpha   90.00
_cell.angle_beta   90.00
_cell.angle_gamma   90.00
#
_symmetry.space_group_name_H-M   'P 1'
#
loop_
_entity.id
_entity.type
_entity.pdbx_description
1 polymer ?
#
loop_
_entity_poly.entity_id
_entity_poly.type
_entity_poly.pdbx_seq_one_letter_code
_entity_poly.pdbx_strand_id
1 'polypeptide(L)'
;MDEDLFAKQLYCLGKRYNTALVSIEANFSSYPIRELERLRYPKQYVRQAEDSFTHRIRQSYGFKTSSVTRPLVIAGLVEVVREHPEWLNDRDTLNEMLTFVRNENGRPEAQEGAHDDCVMSLAIAYYVKSRTEAPQAAGGASPFISIERGETSWTNGPWGQAFPCWR
;
A
#
# COMPACT_ATOMS: atom_id res chain seq x y z
N MET A 1 -4.39 17.91 -0.28
CA MET A 1 -2.96 17.79 0.13
C MET A 1 -2.15 17.61 -1.13
N ASP A 2 -1.01 18.30 -1.28
CA ASP A 2 -0.15 18.12 -2.44
C ASP A 2 0.54 16.76 -2.42
N GLU A 3 0.68 16.13 -3.57
CA GLU A 3 1.20 14.76 -3.69
C GLU A 3 2.65 14.60 -3.21
N ASP A 4 3.45 15.65 -3.33
CA ASP A 4 4.83 15.65 -2.83
C ASP A 4 4.88 15.69 -1.29
N LEU A 5 3.99 16.46 -0.68
CA LEU A 5 3.84 16.49 0.78
C LEU A 5 3.33 15.14 1.30
N PHE A 6 2.36 14.54 0.62
CA PHE A 6 1.87 13.20 0.94
C PHE A 6 2.99 12.15 0.89
N ALA A 7 3.80 12.14 -0.17
CA ALA A 7 4.91 11.21 -0.29
C ALA A 7 5.96 11.39 0.83
N LYS A 8 6.27 12.64 1.21
CA LYS A 8 7.17 12.94 2.33
C LYS A 8 6.60 12.46 3.66
N GLN A 9 5.30 12.64 3.90
CA GLN A 9 4.64 12.13 5.10
C GLN A 9 4.68 10.60 5.16
N LEU A 10 4.41 9.92 4.04
CA LEU A 10 4.54 8.46 3.95
C LEU A 10 5.97 7.99 4.22
N TYR A 11 6.97 8.70 3.70
CA TYR A 11 8.37 8.40 3.99
C TYR A 11 8.67 8.48 5.49
N CYS A 12 8.30 9.60 6.14
CA CYS A 12 8.51 9.80 7.56
C CYS A 12 7.77 8.76 8.39
N LEU A 13 6.51 8.50 8.06
CA LEU A 13 5.68 7.52 8.75
C LEU A 13 6.27 6.11 8.62
N GLY A 14 6.64 5.70 7.41
CA GLY A 14 7.27 4.42 7.19
C GLY A 14 8.59 4.25 7.96
N LYS A 15 9.41 5.31 8.02
CA LYS A 15 10.64 5.30 8.84
C LYS A 15 10.34 5.17 10.33
N ARG A 16 9.33 5.89 10.83
CA ARG A 16 8.89 5.82 12.23
C ARG A 16 8.46 4.40 12.62
N TYR A 17 7.79 3.69 11.72
CA TYR A 17 7.36 2.30 11.92
C TYR A 17 8.42 1.28 11.44
N ASN A 18 9.67 1.51 11.78
CA ASN A 18 10.80 0.60 11.50
C ASN A 18 10.94 0.25 10.02
N THR A 19 10.84 1.25 9.17
CA THR A 19 10.89 1.08 7.72
C THR A 19 9.82 0.10 7.24
N ALA A 20 8.57 0.40 7.59
CA ALA A 20 7.41 -0.39 7.22
C ALA A 20 7.27 -0.52 5.70
N LEU A 21 6.64 -1.62 5.23
CA LEU A 21 6.26 -1.76 3.83
C LEU A 21 5.19 -0.71 3.48
N VAL A 22 5.44 0.06 2.42
CA VAL A 22 4.50 1.06 1.91
C VAL A 22 3.88 0.54 0.61
N SER A 23 2.55 0.48 0.57
CA SER A 23 1.78 0.17 -0.62
C SER A 23 0.89 1.35 -0.98
N ILE A 24 1.16 1.99 -2.11
CA ILE A 24 0.37 3.12 -2.62
C ILE A 24 -0.54 2.60 -3.72
N GLU A 25 -1.81 3.01 -3.71
CA GLU A 25 -2.72 2.73 -4.81
C GLU A 25 -2.35 3.57 -6.05
N ALA A 26 -2.03 2.90 -7.15
CA ALA A 26 -1.51 3.51 -8.37
C ALA A 26 -2.60 3.81 -9.42
N ASN A 27 -3.87 3.91 -9.01
CA ASN A 27 -4.98 4.08 -9.94
C ASN A 27 -5.12 5.51 -10.46
N PHE A 28 -4.86 6.49 -9.61
CA PHE A 28 -5.04 7.91 -9.94
C PHE A 28 -3.74 8.61 -10.26
N SER A 29 -2.70 8.36 -9.47
CA SER A 29 -1.40 9.00 -9.66
C SER A 29 -0.26 8.04 -9.34
N SER A 30 0.79 8.10 -10.14
CA SER A 30 2.05 7.42 -9.86
C SER A 30 3.09 8.36 -9.23
N TYR A 31 2.75 9.63 -9.01
CA TYR A 31 3.70 10.62 -8.51
C TYR A 31 4.22 10.28 -7.10
N PRO A 32 3.37 9.94 -6.10
CA PRO A 32 3.87 9.59 -4.77
C PRO A 32 4.81 8.38 -4.77
N ILE A 33 4.56 7.42 -5.66
CA ILE A 33 5.41 6.24 -5.84
C ILE A 33 6.80 6.66 -6.32
N ARG A 34 6.87 7.47 -7.40
CA ARG A 34 8.14 7.98 -7.95
C ARG A 34 8.88 8.87 -6.96
N GLU A 35 8.15 9.64 -6.16
CA GLU A 35 8.77 10.48 -5.15
C GLU A 35 9.39 9.63 -4.02
N LEU A 36 8.75 8.54 -3.59
CA LEU A 36 9.36 7.58 -2.67
C LEU A 36 10.58 6.88 -3.26
N GLU A 37 10.58 6.58 -4.58
CA GLU A 37 11.77 6.07 -5.27
C GLU A 37 12.89 7.11 -5.26
N ARG A 38 12.58 8.37 -5.57
CA ARG A 38 13.54 9.50 -5.54
C ARG A 38 14.13 9.67 -4.13
N LEU A 39 13.31 9.53 -3.10
CA LEU A 39 13.72 9.56 -1.69
C LEU A 39 14.41 8.26 -1.24
N ARG A 40 14.57 7.28 -2.13
CA ARG A 40 15.16 5.97 -1.85
C ARG A 40 14.49 5.26 -0.67
N TYR A 41 13.18 5.29 -0.61
CA TYR A 41 12.46 4.51 0.40
C TYR A 41 12.62 3.00 0.10
N PRO A 42 13.14 2.19 1.02
CA PRO A 42 13.65 0.84 0.69
C PRO A 42 12.58 -0.24 0.59
N LYS A 43 11.37 -0.01 1.13
CA LYS A 43 10.33 -1.04 1.19
C LYS A 43 9.01 -0.54 0.59
N GLN A 44 8.95 -0.52 -0.73
CA GLN A 44 7.71 -0.28 -1.47
C GLN A 44 7.14 -1.60 -2.00
N TYR A 45 5.83 -1.75 -1.97
CA TYR A 45 5.15 -2.91 -2.56
C TYR A 45 5.33 -2.96 -4.06
N VAL A 46 5.73 -4.12 -4.56
CA VAL A 46 5.94 -4.40 -5.99
C VAL A 46 4.88 -5.37 -6.47
N ARG A 47 4.10 -4.97 -7.47
CA ARG A 47 3.20 -5.86 -8.18
C ARG A 47 3.90 -6.46 -9.38
N GLN A 48 3.57 -7.71 -9.67
CA GLN A 48 3.93 -8.36 -10.92
C GLN A 48 2.73 -8.31 -11.87
N ALA A 49 2.95 -7.88 -13.08
CA ALA A 49 1.96 -7.90 -14.15
C ALA A 49 2.57 -8.56 -15.38
N GLU A 50 1.86 -9.52 -15.94
CA GLU A 50 2.24 -10.08 -17.24
C GLU A 50 1.84 -9.10 -18.34
N ASP A 51 2.80 -8.75 -19.17
CA ASP A 51 2.55 -7.98 -20.39
C ASP A 51 1.84 -8.88 -21.40
N SER A 52 0.61 -8.52 -21.76
CA SER A 52 -0.25 -9.32 -22.64
C SER A 52 0.31 -9.52 -24.07
N PHE A 53 1.25 -8.70 -24.51
CA PHE A 53 1.86 -8.78 -25.82
C PHE A 53 3.17 -9.59 -25.83
N THR A 54 4.00 -9.39 -24.81
CA THR A 54 5.34 -9.97 -24.75
C THR A 54 5.44 -11.19 -23.84
N HIS A 55 4.37 -11.49 -23.08
CA HIS A 55 4.33 -12.52 -22.02
C HIS A 55 5.47 -12.38 -20.98
N ARG A 56 6.05 -11.17 -20.91
CA ARG A 56 7.09 -10.89 -19.92
C ARG A 56 6.47 -10.39 -18.62
N ILE A 57 6.98 -10.90 -17.51
CA ILE A 57 6.62 -10.41 -16.20
C ILE A 57 7.25 -9.02 -16.03
N ARG A 58 6.40 -8.00 -15.89
CA ARG A 58 6.81 -6.63 -15.58
C ARG A 58 6.56 -6.36 -14.11
N GLN A 59 7.57 -5.87 -13.42
CA GLN A 59 7.44 -5.41 -12.05
C GLN A 59 7.13 -3.91 -12.04
N SER A 60 6.20 -3.52 -11.17
CA SER A 60 5.83 -2.11 -11.00
C SER A 60 5.51 -1.85 -9.54
N TYR A 61 5.94 -0.72 -9.01
CA TYR A 61 5.60 -0.31 -7.66
C TYR A 61 4.12 0.04 -7.51
N GLY A 62 3.64 -0.10 -6.28
CA GLY A 62 2.28 0.25 -5.88
C GLY A 62 1.24 -0.83 -6.19
N PHE A 63 0.10 -0.70 -5.55
CA PHE A 63 -1.06 -1.58 -5.75
C PHE A 63 -1.96 -1.03 -6.85
N LYS A 64 -2.61 -1.91 -7.62
CA LYS A 64 -3.61 -1.50 -8.62
C LYS A 64 -4.95 -2.14 -8.31
N THR A 65 -5.92 -1.31 -7.95
CA THR A 65 -7.31 -1.71 -7.80
C THR A 65 -7.95 -1.88 -9.16
N SER A 66 -8.56 -3.02 -9.39
CA SER A 66 -9.24 -3.40 -10.63
C SER A 66 -10.52 -4.18 -10.30
N SER A 67 -11.32 -4.50 -11.32
CA SER A 67 -12.48 -5.38 -11.17
C SER A 67 -12.12 -6.77 -10.62
N VAL A 68 -10.88 -7.21 -10.82
CA VAL A 68 -10.37 -8.51 -10.34
C VAL A 68 -9.81 -8.39 -8.92
N THR A 69 -9.00 -7.37 -8.63
CA THR A 69 -8.31 -7.26 -7.34
C THR A 69 -9.19 -6.70 -6.24
N ARG A 70 -10.16 -5.81 -6.54
CA ARG A 70 -11.08 -5.25 -5.54
C ARG A 70 -11.87 -6.31 -4.75
N PRO A 71 -12.53 -7.30 -5.39
CA PRO A 71 -13.20 -8.36 -4.65
C PRO A 71 -12.27 -9.18 -3.76
N LEU A 72 -11.02 -9.41 -4.20
CA LEU A 72 -10.04 -10.19 -3.45
C LEU A 72 -9.60 -9.47 -2.18
N VAL A 73 -9.30 -8.17 -2.25
CA VAL A 73 -8.88 -7.39 -1.06
C VAL A 73 -10.03 -7.27 -0.06
N ILE A 74 -11.26 -7.10 -0.55
CA ILE A 74 -12.45 -7.02 0.32
C ILE A 74 -12.72 -8.37 0.99
N ALA A 75 -12.60 -9.49 0.27
CA ALA A 75 -12.76 -10.82 0.86
C ALA A 75 -11.74 -11.06 1.99
N GLY A 76 -10.47 -10.67 1.78
CA GLY A 76 -9.46 -10.75 2.83
C GLY A 76 -9.77 -9.87 4.03
N LEU A 77 -10.30 -8.65 3.81
CA LEU A 77 -10.72 -7.81 4.93
C LEU A 77 -11.90 -8.40 5.69
N VAL A 78 -12.88 -9.00 5.01
CA VAL A 78 -14.01 -9.70 5.66
C VAL A 78 -13.53 -10.84 6.55
N GLU A 79 -12.52 -11.59 6.13
CA GLU A 79 -11.87 -12.62 6.93
C GLU A 79 -11.25 -12.02 8.20
N VAL A 80 -10.47 -10.94 8.07
CA VAL A 80 -9.89 -10.22 9.22
C VAL A 80 -10.97 -9.72 10.20
N VAL A 81 -12.06 -9.12 9.70
CA VAL A 81 -13.17 -8.64 10.55
C VAL A 81 -13.82 -9.79 11.34
N ARG A 82 -13.89 -10.98 10.76
CA ARG A 82 -14.50 -12.16 11.41
C ARG A 82 -13.59 -12.84 12.42
N GLU A 83 -12.32 -12.99 12.08
CA GLU A 83 -11.39 -13.82 12.86
C GLU A 83 -10.54 -12.98 13.83
N HIS A 84 -10.29 -11.70 13.49
CA HIS A 84 -9.41 -10.82 14.22
C HIS A 84 -9.98 -9.41 14.40
N PRO A 85 -11.21 -9.26 14.94
CA PRO A 85 -11.82 -7.95 15.13
C PRO A 85 -10.99 -7.03 16.04
N GLU A 86 -10.16 -7.59 16.92
CA GLU A 86 -9.26 -6.87 17.82
C GLU A 86 -8.14 -6.10 17.08
N TRP A 87 -7.92 -6.38 15.79
CA TRP A 87 -6.94 -5.65 14.98
C TRP A 87 -7.51 -4.35 14.39
N LEU A 88 -8.82 -4.14 14.52
CA LEU A 88 -9.54 -2.99 13.96
C LEU A 88 -9.70 -1.91 15.03
N ASN A 89 -8.75 -0.98 15.09
CA ASN A 89 -8.69 0.01 16.17
C ASN A 89 -8.97 1.44 15.69
N ASP A 90 -9.06 1.68 14.38
CA ASP A 90 -9.29 3.01 13.84
C ASP A 90 -10.78 3.31 13.73
N ARG A 91 -11.20 4.40 14.40
CA ARG A 91 -12.61 4.79 14.49
C ARG A 91 -13.19 5.22 13.15
N ASP A 92 -12.42 5.92 12.33
CA ASP A 92 -12.92 6.43 11.06
C ASP A 92 -13.11 5.28 10.07
N THR A 93 -12.20 4.33 10.04
CA THR A 93 -12.35 3.09 9.26
C THR A 93 -13.58 2.29 9.71
N LEU A 94 -13.83 2.16 11.03
CA LEU A 94 -15.02 1.47 11.53
C LEU A 94 -16.31 2.19 11.14
N ASN A 95 -16.33 3.51 11.15
CA ASN A 95 -17.49 4.28 10.70
C ASN A 95 -17.75 4.10 9.21
N GLU A 96 -16.72 4.10 8.36
CA GLU A 96 -16.87 3.79 6.93
C GLU A 96 -17.39 2.37 6.69
N MET A 97 -16.94 1.37 7.50
CA MET A 97 -17.44 0.00 7.41
C MET A 97 -18.93 -0.11 7.65
N LEU A 98 -19.53 0.73 8.51
CA LEU A 98 -20.98 0.73 8.77
C LEU A 98 -21.80 1.16 7.55
N THR A 99 -21.23 1.94 6.66
CA THR A 99 -21.86 2.42 5.42
C THR A 99 -21.41 1.64 4.18
N PHE A 100 -20.58 0.62 4.36
CA PHE A 100 -20.06 -0.21 3.27
C PHE A 100 -21.01 -1.38 2.98
N VAL A 101 -21.71 -1.32 1.85
CA VAL A 101 -22.81 -2.22 1.48
C VAL A 101 -22.59 -2.87 0.12
N ARG A 102 -23.43 -3.83 -0.21
CA ARG A 102 -23.51 -4.36 -1.58
C ARG A 102 -24.57 -3.57 -2.35
N ASN A 103 -24.17 -3.00 -3.48
CA ASN A 103 -25.11 -2.35 -4.39
C ASN A 103 -26.02 -3.37 -5.10
N GLU A 104 -26.95 -2.88 -5.91
CA GLU A 104 -27.91 -3.69 -6.70
C GLU A 104 -27.22 -4.74 -7.61
N ASN A 105 -26.00 -4.46 -8.05
CA ASN A 105 -25.18 -5.35 -8.87
C ASN A 105 -24.33 -6.32 -8.02
N GLY A 106 -24.53 -6.35 -6.70
CA GLY A 106 -23.76 -7.19 -5.77
C GLY A 106 -22.34 -6.70 -5.51
N ARG A 107 -21.95 -5.53 -6.03
CA ARG A 107 -20.61 -4.94 -5.84
C ARG A 107 -20.54 -4.26 -4.48
N PRO A 108 -19.52 -4.57 -3.66
CA PRO A 108 -19.32 -3.89 -2.40
C PRO A 108 -18.74 -2.49 -2.63
N GLU A 109 -19.41 -1.48 -2.06
CA GLU A 109 -19.05 -0.07 -2.15
C GLU A 109 -19.67 0.73 -1.00
N ALA A 110 -19.24 1.98 -0.80
CA ALA A 110 -19.90 2.88 0.15
C ALA A 110 -21.31 3.23 -0.33
N GLN A 111 -22.22 3.47 0.61
CA GLN A 111 -23.54 4.05 0.31
C GLN A 111 -23.39 5.41 -0.36
N GLU A 112 -24.42 5.84 -1.10
CA GLU A 112 -24.44 7.15 -1.72
C GLU A 112 -24.19 8.27 -0.69
N GLY A 113 -23.22 9.13 -0.98
CA GLY A 113 -22.79 10.20 -0.08
C GLY A 113 -21.81 9.79 1.03
N ALA A 114 -21.44 8.50 1.12
CA ALA A 114 -20.41 8.01 2.02
C ALA A 114 -19.08 7.74 1.28
N HIS A 115 -18.01 7.49 2.03
CA HIS A 115 -16.66 7.20 1.53
C HIS A 115 -16.24 5.77 1.90
N ASP A 116 -15.30 5.19 1.14
CA ASP A 116 -14.71 3.87 1.40
C ASP A 116 -13.18 3.89 1.37
N ASP A 117 -12.59 5.06 1.47
CA ASP A 117 -11.14 5.24 1.33
C ASP A 117 -10.34 4.53 2.43
N CYS A 118 -10.78 4.66 3.70
CA CYS A 118 -10.16 3.99 4.83
C CYS A 118 -10.37 2.47 4.77
N VAL A 119 -11.58 2.04 4.41
CA VAL A 119 -11.90 0.60 4.23
C VAL A 119 -11.03 0.00 3.15
N MET A 120 -10.90 0.66 2.00
CA MET A 120 -10.07 0.18 0.89
C MET A 120 -8.59 0.21 1.23
N SER A 121 -8.10 1.25 1.90
CA SER A 121 -6.71 1.33 2.36
C SER A 121 -6.36 0.17 3.30
N LEU A 122 -7.24 -0.12 4.27
CA LEU A 122 -7.07 -1.23 5.20
C LEU A 122 -7.12 -2.59 4.48
N ALA A 123 -8.07 -2.78 3.56
CA ALA A 123 -8.21 -3.99 2.76
C ALA A 123 -6.94 -4.29 1.94
N ILE A 124 -6.39 -3.26 1.29
CA ILE A 124 -5.12 -3.35 0.55
C ILE A 124 -3.96 -3.70 1.50
N ALA A 125 -3.91 -3.09 2.69
CA ALA A 125 -2.85 -3.34 3.65
C ALA A 125 -2.82 -4.81 4.10
N TYR A 126 -3.96 -5.39 4.47
CA TYR A 126 -4.06 -6.80 4.85
C TYR A 126 -3.77 -7.76 3.68
N TYR A 127 -4.25 -7.44 2.49
CA TYR A 127 -3.96 -8.22 1.29
C TYR A 127 -2.46 -8.25 0.97
N VAL A 128 -1.80 -7.11 1.07
CA VAL A 128 -0.35 -7.00 0.85
C VAL A 128 0.41 -7.73 1.95
N LYS A 129 0.01 -7.58 3.22
CA LYS A 129 0.60 -8.28 4.37
C LYS A 129 0.58 -9.79 4.16
N SER A 130 -0.60 -10.36 3.86
CA SER A 130 -0.75 -11.81 3.70
C SER A 130 0.14 -12.40 2.60
N ARG A 131 0.40 -11.64 1.53
CA ARG A 131 1.26 -12.06 0.42
C ARG A 131 2.74 -11.92 0.69
N THR A 132 3.12 -11.04 1.60
CA THR A 132 4.54 -10.83 1.97
C THR A 132 4.97 -11.73 3.11
N GLU A 133 4.04 -12.20 3.93
CA GLU A 133 4.29 -13.14 5.05
C GLU A 133 4.14 -14.62 4.61
N ALA A 134 3.49 -14.90 3.47
CA ALA A 134 3.38 -16.26 2.96
C ALA A 134 4.77 -16.85 2.69
N PRO A 135 5.07 -18.08 3.15
CA PRO A 135 6.32 -18.75 2.81
C PRO A 135 6.41 -18.86 1.28
N GLN A 136 7.48 -18.31 0.71
CA GLN A 136 7.70 -18.39 -0.73
C GLN A 136 7.88 -19.86 -1.09
N ALA A 137 6.94 -20.42 -1.86
CA ALA A 137 7.16 -21.68 -2.54
C ALA A 137 8.47 -21.54 -3.37
N ALA A 138 9.39 -22.46 -3.17
CA ALA A 138 10.71 -22.42 -3.81
C ALA A 138 10.58 -22.19 -5.30
N GLY A 139 10.94 -21.02 -5.80
CA GLY A 139 10.94 -20.67 -7.23
C GLY A 139 10.29 -19.33 -7.58
N GLY A 140 9.58 -18.66 -6.68
CA GLY A 140 9.01 -17.34 -6.92
C GLY A 140 9.99 -16.21 -6.57
N ALA A 141 10.17 -15.24 -7.46
CA ALA A 141 10.93 -14.04 -7.14
C ALA A 141 10.31 -13.33 -5.94
N SER A 142 11.14 -12.90 -4.99
CA SER A 142 10.70 -12.11 -3.83
C SER A 142 9.87 -10.92 -4.28
N PRO A 143 8.69 -10.64 -3.70
CA PRO A 143 7.94 -9.43 -3.97
C PRO A 143 8.66 -8.16 -3.48
N PHE A 144 9.82 -8.32 -2.86
CA PHE A 144 10.68 -7.23 -2.41
C PHE A 144 11.87 -7.06 -3.33
N ILE A 145 12.03 -5.88 -3.91
CA ILE A 145 13.33 -5.45 -4.41
C ILE A 145 14.09 -4.95 -3.18
N SER A 146 14.96 -5.78 -2.63
CA SER A 146 15.94 -5.34 -1.65
C SER A 146 16.96 -4.50 -2.41
N ILE A 147 16.92 -3.19 -2.24
CA ILE A 147 18.04 -2.33 -2.64
C ILE A 147 19.15 -2.65 -1.64
N GLU A 148 20.18 -3.38 -2.08
CA GLU A 148 21.35 -3.67 -1.26
C GLU A 148 21.86 -2.35 -0.67
N ARG A 149 22.09 -2.37 0.64
CA ARG A 149 22.67 -1.27 1.39
C ARG A 149 24.10 -1.03 0.90
N GLY A 150 24.28 -0.11 -0.04
CA GLY A 150 25.53 0.61 -0.10
C GLY A 150 25.55 1.51 1.15
N GLU A 151 26.49 1.24 2.04
CA GLU A 151 26.77 2.11 3.19
C GLU A 151 27.16 3.50 2.68
N THR A 152 26.21 4.42 2.66
CA THR A 152 26.51 5.84 2.49
C THR A 152 26.07 6.55 3.76
N SER A 153 27.09 7.05 4.48
CA SER A 153 26.89 7.92 5.63
C SER A 153 26.02 9.13 5.21
N TRP A 154 24.90 9.30 5.88
CA TRP A 154 23.87 10.30 5.58
C TRP A 154 24.24 11.73 5.98
N THR A 155 25.52 12.02 6.18
CA THR A 155 25.97 13.34 6.68
C THR A 155 26.18 14.40 5.62
N ASN A 156 26.17 14.10 4.30
CA ASN A 156 26.49 15.07 3.24
C ASN A 156 25.60 14.94 1.98
N GLY A 157 24.29 14.76 2.11
CA GLY A 157 23.37 14.96 0.98
C GLY A 157 23.02 16.46 0.82
N PRO A 158 22.55 16.91 -0.37
CA PRO A 158 22.17 18.31 -0.60
C PRO A 158 21.05 18.85 0.31
N TRP A 159 20.55 18.03 1.21
CA TRP A 159 19.52 18.30 2.21
C TRP A 159 20.06 18.06 3.61
N GLY A 160 21.18 18.68 3.96
CA GLY A 160 21.84 18.60 5.27
C GLY A 160 21.03 19.20 6.46
N GLN A 161 19.72 19.31 6.33
CA GLN A 161 18.81 19.59 7.42
C GLN A 161 17.90 18.40 7.59
N ALA A 162 18.03 17.73 8.73
CA ALA A 162 17.06 16.75 9.18
C ALA A 162 15.67 17.37 9.07
N PHE A 163 14.81 16.82 8.21
CA PHE A 163 13.40 17.20 8.22
C PHE A 163 12.84 16.89 9.60
N PRO A 164 12.36 17.88 10.36
CA PRO A 164 11.65 17.59 11.58
C PRO A 164 10.34 16.90 11.20
N CYS A 165 10.34 15.56 11.28
CA CYS A 165 9.10 14.82 11.32
C CYS A 165 8.43 15.21 12.65
N TRP A 166 7.52 16.19 12.59
CA TRP A 166 6.68 16.66 13.72
C TRP A 166 7.38 17.48 14.82
N ARG A 167 7.15 18.78 14.79
CA ARG A 167 6.74 19.48 16.01
C ARG A 167 5.25 19.68 15.99
#